data_cc2a6cf9140e2a2eb11115714c32579a
#
_entry.id   cc2a6cf9140e2a2eb11115714c32579a
#
_cell.length_a   1.000
_cell.length_b   1.000
_cell.length_c   1.000
_cell.angle_alpha   90.00
_cell.angle_beta   90.00
_cell.angle_gamma   90.00
#
_symmetry.space_group_name_H-M   'P 1'
#
loop_
_entity.id
_entity.type
_entity.pdbx_description
1 polymer ?
#
loop_
_entity_poly.entity_id
_entity_poly.type
_entity_poly.pdbx_seq_one_letter_code
_entity_poly.pdbx_strand_id
1 'polypeptide(L)'
;APVLAISTDIFGLSGVIPTVFKESRPVAVFHIPVVGGHDWCLVNPWRAEGNRITLFDSSDYNDLERAAALLRVIPLLRQSRILVSPPFKGTPASFSPDLVRDRLGVELVPLAEERYDEVMAGVDNDAAEKLAEQWIKEAERVVEPTREDVIKAARASLTLDQLIAENHAHGLTVGTCMSWLPRGFPCLGFSRLNDRGIPAACDGDMDCLLTMLIFQYALDRAGFMGNAAGVDTAKNAFHLAHCSAPLRMEGPESAKAPYLLRRHGELRGGAVTEDHYRIGQEVTFTKMIHLDT
;
A
#
# COMPACT_ATOMS: atom_id res chain seq x y z
N ALA A 1 -4.42 20.81 8.10
CA ALA A 1 -3.24 20.00 8.39
C ALA A 1 -3.26 19.54 9.86
N PRO A 2 -2.71 18.35 10.19
CA PRO A 2 -2.50 17.94 11.59
C PRO A 2 -1.49 18.85 12.29
N VAL A 3 -1.50 18.82 13.62
CA VAL A 3 -0.60 19.60 14.48
C VAL A 3 0.29 18.62 15.26
N LEU A 4 1.59 18.86 15.28
CA LEU A 4 2.52 18.20 16.20
C LEU A 4 2.90 19.21 17.28
N ALA A 5 2.56 18.88 18.51
CA ALA A 5 2.96 19.64 19.70
C ALA A 5 4.09 18.89 20.40
N ILE A 6 5.18 19.58 20.71
CA ILE A 6 6.32 19.03 21.45
C ILE A 6 6.37 19.68 22.80
N SER A 7 6.41 18.88 23.86
CA SER A 7 6.37 19.39 25.23
C SER A 7 7.17 18.52 26.20
N THR A 8 7.78 19.17 27.16
CA THR A 8 8.30 18.53 28.37
C THR A 8 7.29 18.60 29.53
N ASP A 9 6.19 19.33 29.32
CA ASP A 9 5.11 19.54 30.30
C ASP A 9 3.79 19.78 29.56
N ILE A 10 2.92 18.77 29.51
CA ILE A 10 1.63 18.87 28.85
C ILE A 10 0.67 19.85 29.56
N PHE A 11 0.85 20.11 30.85
CA PHE A 11 0.03 21.08 31.55
C PHE A 11 0.22 22.48 30.95
N GLY A 12 1.42 22.81 30.49
CA GLY A 12 1.68 24.03 29.74
C GLY A 12 0.94 24.07 28.38
N LEU A 13 0.62 22.93 27.81
CA LEU A 13 -0.14 22.83 26.55
C LEU A 13 -1.67 22.82 26.78
N SER A 14 -2.14 22.62 28.00
CA SER A 14 -3.56 22.47 28.30
C SER A 14 -4.42 23.67 27.88
N GLY A 15 -3.85 24.86 27.83
CA GLY A 15 -4.51 26.06 27.30
C GLY A 15 -4.49 26.21 25.78
N VAL A 16 -3.54 25.57 25.11
CA VAL A 16 -3.33 25.70 23.66
C VAL A 16 -4.04 24.60 22.88
N ILE A 17 -3.89 23.32 23.28
CA ILE A 17 -4.42 22.17 22.57
C ILE A 17 -5.95 22.27 22.36
N PRO A 18 -6.78 22.68 23.34
CA PRO A 18 -8.21 22.83 23.11
C PRO A 18 -8.59 23.86 22.05
N THR A 19 -7.73 24.85 21.77
CA THR A 19 -7.98 25.79 20.66
C THR A 19 -7.81 25.15 19.32
N VAL A 20 -6.88 24.19 19.20
CA VAL A 20 -6.68 23.40 17.98
C VAL A 20 -7.85 22.45 17.71
N PHE A 21 -8.47 21.91 18.77
CA PHE A 21 -9.65 21.05 18.63
C PHE A 21 -10.85 21.81 18.03
N LYS A 22 -11.01 23.09 18.33
CA LYS A 22 -12.08 23.92 17.74
C LYS A 22 -11.98 24.01 16.22
N GLU A 23 -10.78 23.86 15.67
CA GLU A 23 -10.53 23.80 14.24
C GLU A 23 -10.68 22.38 13.65
N SER A 24 -11.13 21.40 14.45
CA SER A 24 -11.24 19.98 14.07
C SER A 24 -9.95 19.38 13.53
N ARG A 25 -8.80 19.86 13.96
CA ARG A 25 -7.49 19.40 13.52
C ARG A 25 -7.00 18.23 14.37
N PRO A 26 -6.46 17.16 13.78
CA PRO A 26 -5.78 16.12 14.53
C PRO A 26 -4.53 16.65 15.22
N VAL A 27 -4.30 16.20 16.44
CA VAL A 27 -3.14 16.60 17.25
C VAL A 27 -2.34 15.36 17.64
N ALA A 28 -1.03 15.39 17.42
CA ALA A 28 -0.10 14.51 18.08
C ALA A 28 0.71 15.31 19.11
N VAL A 29 0.78 14.81 20.32
CA VAL A 29 1.64 15.37 21.36
C VAL A 29 2.86 14.45 21.46
N PHE A 30 4.04 15.01 21.26
CA PHE A 30 5.30 14.35 21.59
C PHE A 30 5.76 14.88 22.93
N HIS A 31 5.64 14.04 23.96
CA HIS A 31 6.04 14.38 25.33
C HIS A 31 7.41 13.77 25.63
N ILE A 32 8.31 14.64 26.12
CA ILE A 32 9.63 14.22 26.60
C ILE A 32 9.53 14.15 28.12
N PRO A 33 9.55 12.97 28.75
CA PRO A 33 9.34 12.83 30.19
C PRO A 33 10.57 13.32 30.96
N VAL A 34 10.55 14.57 31.36
CA VAL A 34 11.59 15.18 32.22
C VAL A 34 11.19 15.13 33.69
N VAL A 35 9.91 15.39 33.99
CA VAL A 35 9.35 15.38 35.33
C VAL A 35 7.94 14.83 35.31
N GLY A 36 7.76 13.62 35.84
CA GLY A 36 6.45 13.02 36.11
C GLY A 36 5.59 12.72 34.87
N GLY A 37 5.37 11.47 34.55
CA GLY A 37 4.58 11.04 33.39
C GLY A 37 3.08 11.07 33.61
N HIS A 38 2.44 12.25 33.73
CA HIS A 38 0.98 12.37 33.94
C HIS A 38 0.20 12.82 32.71
N ASP A 39 0.85 12.89 31.54
CA ASP A 39 0.28 13.46 30.31
C ASP A 39 -0.92 12.68 29.78
N TRP A 40 -0.95 11.39 29.98
CA TRP A 40 -2.10 10.56 29.70
C TRP A 40 -3.37 10.99 30.43
N CYS A 41 -3.26 11.65 31.61
CA CYS A 41 -4.37 12.14 32.37
C CYS A 41 -5.19 13.23 31.63
N LEU A 42 -4.53 14.02 30.77
CA LEU A 42 -5.19 15.02 29.92
C LEU A 42 -5.60 14.47 28.57
N VAL A 43 -4.77 13.62 27.95
CA VAL A 43 -5.03 13.09 26.63
C VAL A 43 -6.26 12.17 26.61
N ASN A 44 -6.42 11.31 27.62
CA ASN A 44 -7.55 10.40 27.67
C ASN A 44 -8.91 11.09 27.81
N PRO A 45 -9.12 12.09 28.69
CA PRO A 45 -10.35 12.89 28.70
C PRO A 45 -10.64 13.53 27.33
N TRP A 46 -9.67 14.20 26.73
CA TRP A 46 -9.85 14.83 25.42
C TRP A 46 -10.23 13.83 24.33
N ARG A 47 -9.66 12.63 24.37
CA ARG A 47 -10.00 11.54 23.45
C ARG A 47 -11.44 11.04 23.67
N ALA A 48 -11.86 10.93 24.93
CA ALA A 48 -13.22 10.54 25.31
C ALA A 48 -14.28 11.57 24.87
N GLU A 49 -13.91 12.85 24.76
CA GLU A 49 -14.71 13.92 24.17
C GLU A 49 -14.80 13.88 22.65
N GLY A 50 -14.18 12.88 22.00
CA GLY A 50 -14.19 12.73 20.54
C GLY A 50 -13.08 13.50 19.80
N ASN A 51 -12.16 14.14 20.51
CA ASN A 51 -11.05 14.83 19.89
C ASN A 51 -10.01 13.85 19.31
N ARG A 52 -9.49 14.19 18.12
CA ARG A 52 -8.46 13.39 17.44
C ARG A 52 -7.08 13.75 17.98
N ILE A 53 -6.70 13.12 19.07
CA ILE A 53 -5.41 13.33 19.73
C ILE A 53 -4.70 12.00 19.99
N THR A 54 -3.39 11.98 19.80
CA THR A 54 -2.50 10.89 20.21
C THR A 54 -1.32 11.41 21.01
N LEU A 55 -0.76 10.56 21.87
CA LEU A 55 0.41 10.85 22.68
C LEU A 55 1.54 9.91 22.28
N PHE A 56 2.71 10.48 22.07
CA PHE A 56 4.00 9.79 21.99
C PHE A 56 4.81 10.19 23.24
N ASP A 57 4.89 9.28 24.18
CA ASP A 57 5.64 9.48 25.44
C ASP A 57 7.00 8.77 25.29
N SER A 58 8.04 9.53 24.98
CA SER A 58 9.36 8.97 24.69
C SER A 58 10.47 9.96 24.96
N SER A 59 11.60 9.46 25.47
CA SER A 59 12.86 10.20 25.57
C SER A 59 13.79 10.01 24.35
N ASP A 60 13.37 9.17 23.39
CA ASP A 60 14.09 8.97 22.13
C ASP A 60 13.59 9.95 21.06
N TYR A 61 14.44 10.88 20.63
CA TYR A 61 14.10 11.85 19.58
C TYR A 61 13.86 11.20 18.21
N ASN A 62 14.29 9.95 17.97
CA ASN A 62 13.92 9.24 16.75
C ASN A 62 12.41 8.96 16.69
N ASP A 63 11.75 8.85 17.84
CA ASP A 63 10.30 8.72 17.89
C ASP A 63 9.56 10.00 17.48
N LEU A 64 10.20 11.17 17.58
CA LEU A 64 9.67 12.43 17.04
C LEU A 64 9.60 12.39 15.51
N GLU A 65 10.63 11.87 14.85
CA GLU A 65 10.61 11.68 13.39
C GLU A 65 9.51 10.69 12.98
N ARG A 66 9.33 9.60 13.74
CA ARG A 66 8.25 8.63 13.52
C ARG A 66 6.87 9.28 13.71
N ALA A 67 6.69 10.09 14.76
CA ALA A 67 5.45 10.82 14.98
C ALA A 67 5.13 11.77 13.83
N ALA A 68 6.12 12.51 13.34
CA ALA A 68 5.96 13.41 12.19
C ALA A 68 5.62 12.63 10.91
N ALA A 69 6.30 11.50 10.66
CA ALA A 69 6.00 10.62 9.53
C ALA A 69 4.57 10.07 9.56
N LEU A 70 4.07 9.66 10.72
CA LEU A 70 2.70 9.19 10.87
C LEU A 70 1.66 10.29 10.64
N LEU A 71 1.94 11.52 11.07
CA LEU A 71 1.03 12.65 10.83
C LEU A 71 0.90 13.02 9.35
N ARG A 72 1.94 12.80 8.54
CA ARG A 72 1.87 13.07 7.10
C ARG A 72 0.89 12.16 6.35
N VAL A 73 0.57 10.97 6.90
CA VAL A 73 -0.38 10.03 6.29
C VAL A 73 -1.73 10.68 6.06
N ILE A 74 -2.22 11.46 7.01
CA ILE A 74 -3.55 12.10 6.92
C ILE A 74 -3.68 13.04 5.71
N PRO A 75 -2.80 14.04 5.49
CA PRO A 75 -2.90 14.88 4.32
C PRO A 75 -2.60 14.15 3.01
N LEU A 76 -1.74 13.13 3.01
CA LEU A 76 -1.46 12.33 1.82
C LEU A 76 -2.68 11.51 1.40
N LEU A 77 -3.37 10.84 2.34
CA LEU A 77 -4.62 10.14 2.04
C LEU A 77 -5.67 11.07 1.43
N ARG A 78 -5.82 12.30 1.95
CA ARG A 78 -6.78 13.29 1.45
C ARG A 78 -6.48 13.82 0.04
N GLN A 79 -5.29 13.59 -0.44
CA GLN A 79 -4.87 13.96 -1.80
C GLN A 79 -4.82 12.74 -2.72
N SER A 80 -5.08 11.54 -2.17
CA SER A 80 -4.94 10.30 -2.90
C SER A 80 -6.14 10.03 -3.79
N ARG A 81 -5.82 9.57 -4.99
CA ARG A 81 -6.75 9.01 -5.98
C ARG A 81 -6.30 7.59 -6.26
N ILE A 82 -7.22 6.64 -6.23
CA ILE A 82 -6.92 5.24 -6.53
C ILE A 82 -7.83 4.74 -7.65
N LEU A 83 -7.25 4.08 -8.64
CA LEU A 83 -8.00 3.46 -9.72
C LEU A 83 -8.60 2.15 -9.25
N VAL A 84 -9.88 1.94 -9.51
CA VAL A 84 -10.60 0.75 -9.05
C VAL A 84 -11.44 0.15 -10.16
N SER A 85 -11.32 -1.16 -10.38
CA SER A 85 -12.14 -1.92 -11.31
C SER A 85 -12.79 -3.10 -10.59
N PRO A 86 -14.14 -3.24 -10.64
CA PRO A 86 -14.88 -4.32 -9.97
C PRO A 86 -14.60 -5.69 -10.63
N PRO A 87 -15.01 -6.81 -10.00
CA PRO A 87 -15.67 -6.89 -8.69
C PRO A 87 -14.75 -6.60 -7.53
N PHE A 88 -15.31 -6.07 -6.42
CA PHE A 88 -14.53 -5.74 -5.23
C PHE A 88 -14.63 -6.84 -4.18
N LYS A 89 -13.55 -6.99 -3.40
CA LYS A 89 -13.45 -7.80 -2.18
C LYS A 89 -13.11 -6.89 -0.99
N GLY A 90 -13.37 -7.39 0.21
CA GLY A 90 -13.16 -6.66 1.45
C GLY A 90 -14.46 -6.23 2.11
N THR A 91 -14.39 -5.32 3.07
CA THR A 91 -15.57 -4.79 3.74
C THR A 91 -16.34 -3.82 2.84
N PRO A 92 -17.70 -3.83 2.83
CA PRO A 92 -18.49 -2.95 1.96
C PRO A 92 -18.13 -1.48 2.05
N ALA A 93 -17.81 -0.97 3.24
CA ALA A 93 -17.38 0.41 3.43
C ALA A 93 -16.09 0.78 2.68
N SER A 94 -15.20 -0.19 2.45
CA SER A 94 -13.91 0.03 1.75
C SER A 94 -14.05 0.25 0.25
N PHE A 95 -15.20 -0.12 -0.34
CA PHE A 95 -15.50 0.17 -1.76
C PHE A 95 -16.70 1.08 -1.96
N SER A 96 -17.20 1.72 -0.88
CA SER A 96 -18.14 2.82 -0.94
C SER A 96 -17.37 4.13 -1.17
N PRO A 97 -17.50 4.80 -2.34
CA PRO A 97 -16.77 6.03 -2.64
C PRO A 97 -16.99 7.12 -1.61
N ASP A 98 -18.22 7.25 -1.12
CA ASP A 98 -18.58 8.27 -0.13
C ASP A 98 -17.94 7.97 1.23
N LEU A 99 -18.03 6.74 1.74
CA LEU A 99 -17.44 6.38 3.02
C LEU A 99 -15.90 6.45 3.01
N VAL A 100 -15.27 6.02 1.93
CA VAL A 100 -13.81 6.10 1.77
C VAL A 100 -13.36 7.56 1.73
N ARG A 101 -14.07 8.41 0.97
CA ARG A 101 -13.79 9.85 0.92
C ARG A 101 -14.00 10.52 2.26
N ASP A 102 -15.12 10.25 2.93
CA ASP A 102 -15.48 10.93 4.17
C ASP A 102 -14.56 10.54 5.33
N ARG A 103 -14.16 9.28 5.43
CA ARG A 103 -13.33 8.76 6.54
C ARG A 103 -11.83 8.88 6.30
N LEU A 104 -11.38 8.59 5.07
CA LEU A 104 -9.96 8.56 4.73
C LEU A 104 -9.54 9.75 3.85
N GLY A 105 -10.49 10.37 3.17
CA GLY A 105 -10.23 11.45 2.22
C GLY A 105 -9.76 10.97 0.84
N VAL A 106 -9.71 9.67 0.61
CA VAL A 106 -9.26 9.04 -0.65
C VAL A 106 -10.38 9.08 -1.68
N GLU A 107 -10.04 9.48 -2.91
CA GLU A 107 -10.95 9.43 -4.06
C GLU A 107 -10.83 8.08 -4.78
N LEU A 108 -11.96 7.37 -4.94
CA LEU A 108 -12.04 6.18 -5.78
C LEU A 108 -12.39 6.58 -7.21
N VAL A 109 -11.50 6.27 -8.16
CA VAL A 109 -11.67 6.59 -9.59
C VAL A 109 -11.96 5.29 -10.34
N PRO A 110 -13.18 5.13 -10.90
CA PRO A 110 -13.51 3.93 -11.65
C PRO A 110 -12.60 3.76 -12.88
N LEU A 111 -12.09 2.55 -13.08
CA LEU A 111 -11.36 2.14 -14.27
C LEU A 111 -12.23 1.18 -15.08
N ALA A 112 -12.67 1.61 -16.26
CA ALA A 112 -13.38 0.76 -17.20
C ALA A 112 -12.40 -0.16 -17.94
N GLU A 113 -12.81 -1.41 -18.22
CA GLU A 113 -11.99 -2.38 -18.95
C GLU A 113 -11.71 -1.90 -20.38
N GLU A 114 -12.68 -1.25 -21.01
CA GLU A 114 -12.53 -0.68 -22.36
C GLU A 114 -11.40 0.37 -22.40
N ARG A 115 -11.28 1.19 -21.34
CA ARG A 115 -10.20 2.19 -21.25
C ARG A 115 -8.85 1.51 -21.12
N TYR A 116 -8.78 0.41 -20.35
CA TYR A 116 -7.57 -0.39 -20.26
C TYR A 116 -7.16 -0.94 -21.63
N ASP A 117 -8.12 -1.50 -22.38
CA ASP A 117 -7.88 -2.07 -23.72
C ASP A 117 -7.43 -1.00 -24.73
N GLU A 118 -8.03 0.19 -24.71
CA GLU A 118 -7.63 1.32 -25.54
C GLU A 118 -6.17 1.73 -25.29
N VAL A 119 -5.81 1.91 -24.01
CA VAL A 119 -4.44 2.28 -23.64
C VAL A 119 -3.46 1.18 -24.03
N MET A 120 -3.81 -0.08 -23.78
CA MET A 120 -2.98 -1.23 -24.11
C MET A 120 -2.71 -1.35 -25.60
N ALA A 121 -3.70 -1.05 -26.45
CA ALA A 121 -3.53 -1.03 -27.90
C ALA A 121 -2.53 0.01 -28.38
N GLY A 122 -2.37 1.11 -27.63
CA GLY A 122 -1.41 2.18 -27.91
C GLY A 122 0.00 1.97 -27.35
N VAL A 123 0.23 0.91 -26.56
CA VAL A 123 1.56 0.66 -25.99
C VAL A 123 2.57 0.29 -27.06
N ASP A 124 3.71 0.99 -27.07
CA ASP A 124 4.80 0.75 -27.99
C ASP A 124 5.38 -0.66 -27.79
N ASN A 125 5.49 -1.41 -28.88
CA ASN A 125 6.02 -2.76 -28.91
C ASN A 125 7.48 -2.83 -28.46
N ASP A 126 8.32 -1.91 -28.95
CA ASP A 126 9.75 -1.87 -28.62
C ASP A 126 9.96 -1.59 -27.14
N ALA A 127 9.13 -0.70 -26.55
CA ALA A 127 9.16 -0.44 -25.12
C ALA A 127 8.75 -1.69 -24.31
N ALA A 128 7.74 -2.42 -24.73
CA ALA A 128 7.31 -3.65 -24.08
C ALA A 128 8.39 -4.75 -24.17
N GLU A 129 9.00 -4.94 -25.35
CA GLU A 129 10.11 -5.88 -25.54
C GLU A 129 11.30 -5.51 -24.67
N LYS A 130 11.69 -4.24 -24.63
CA LYS A 130 12.81 -3.76 -23.81
C LYS A 130 12.57 -4.02 -22.33
N LEU A 131 11.37 -3.77 -21.84
CA LEU A 131 11.02 -4.05 -20.43
C LEU A 131 11.05 -5.56 -20.14
N ALA A 132 10.53 -6.37 -21.05
CA ALA A 132 10.57 -7.83 -20.93
C ALA A 132 12.00 -8.38 -20.87
N GLU A 133 12.88 -7.91 -21.78
CA GLU A 133 14.29 -8.30 -21.80
C GLU A 133 15.00 -7.87 -20.49
N GLN A 134 14.66 -6.71 -19.95
CA GLN A 134 15.18 -6.29 -18.67
C GLN A 134 14.79 -7.27 -17.56
N TRP A 135 13.52 -7.68 -17.46
CA TRP A 135 13.07 -8.62 -16.44
C TRP A 135 13.69 -10.02 -16.61
N ILE A 136 13.80 -10.50 -17.87
CA ILE A 136 14.46 -11.77 -18.17
C ILE A 136 15.93 -11.75 -17.74
N LYS A 137 16.62 -10.63 -17.98
CA LYS A 137 18.03 -10.45 -17.60
C LYS A 137 18.24 -10.32 -16.09
N GLU A 138 17.30 -9.66 -15.38
CA GLU A 138 17.40 -9.43 -13.95
C GLU A 138 16.99 -10.67 -13.13
N ALA A 139 16.13 -11.53 -13.66
CA ALA A 139 15.73 -12.77 -13.01
C ALA A 139 16.90 -13.76 -12.91
N GLU A 140 17.01 -14.47 -11.77
CA GLU A 140 17.99 -15.56 -11.63
C GLU A 140 17.76 -16.67 -12.68
N ARG A 141 16.51 -16.91 -13.02
CA ARG A 141 16.10 -17.86 -14.05
C ARG A 141 14.67 -17.61 -14.51
N VAL A 142 14.41 -17.86 -15.80
CA VAL A 142 13.07 -18.01 -16.37
C VAL A 142 12.76 -19.52 -16.37
N VAL A 143 11.70 -19.95 -15.67
CA VAL A 143 11.43 -21.39 -15.46
C VAL A 143 10.42 -21.90 -16.48
N GLU A 144 9.19 -21.37 -16.48
CA GLU A 144 8.16 -21.83 -17.40
C GLU A 144 7.69 -20.79 -18.43
N PRO A 145 7.64 -19.47 -18.13
CA PRO A 145 7.15 -18.49 -19.09
C PRO A 145 7.96 -18.49 -20.38
N THR A 146 7.27 -18.31 -21.49
CA THR A 146 7.93 -18.00 -22.75
C THR A 146 8.32 -16.52 -22.80
N ARG A 147 9.24 -16.14 -23.71
CA ARG A 147 9.56 -14.72 -23.96
C ARG A 147 8.29 -13.92 -24.28
N GLU A 148 7.38 -14.49 -25.06
CA GLU A 148 6.11 -13.85 -25.42
C GLU A 148 5.21 -13.60 -24.21
N ASP A 149 5.16 -14.52 -23.23
CA ASP A 149 4.41 -14.32 -21.97
C ASP A 149 4.97 -13.13 -21.19
N VAL A 150 6.30 -12.97 -21.14
CA VAL A 150 6.95 -11.85 -20.46
C VAL A 150 6.69 -10.53 -21.22
N ILE A 151 6.69 -10.53 -22.55
CA ILE A 151 6.34 -9.33 -23.36
C ILE A 151 4.89 -8.91 -23.12
N LYS A 152 3.95 -9.85 -23.06
CA LYS A 152 2.55 -9.54 -22.73
C LYS A 152 2.42 -8.93 -21.33
N ALA A 153 3.11 -9.48 -20.35
CA ALA A 153 3.14 -8.92 -18.99
C ALA A 153 3.78 -7.53 -18.96
N ALA A 154 4.83 -7.29 -19.75
CA ALA A 154 5.47 -6.00 -19.90
C ALA A 154 4.54 -4.97 -20.53
N ARG A 155 3.79 -5.34 -21.56
CA ARG A 155 2.76 -4.50 -22.17
C ARG A 155 1.68 -4.14 -21.15
N ALA A 156 1.17 -5.12 -20.39
CA ALA A 156 0.23 -4.88 -19.30
C ALA A 156 0.79 -3.90 -18.25
N SER A 157 2.05 -4.05 -17.87
CA SER A 157 2.72 -3.13 -16.94
C SER A 157 2.81 -1.69 -17.45
N LEU A 158 3.17 -1.50 -18.72
CA LEU A 158 3.24 -0.16 -19.33
C LEU A 158 1.85 0.48 -19.47
N THR A 159 0.82 -0.33 -19.74
CA THR A 159 -0.58 0.12 -19.72
C THR A 159 -0.96 0.67 -18.35
N LEU A 160 -0.62 -0.05 -17.28
CA LEU A 160 -0.88 0.41 -15.92
C LEU A 160 -0.12 1.71 -15.59
N ASP A 161 1.13 1.83 -16.00
CA ASP A 161 1.92 3.07 -15.83
C ASP A 161 1.22 4.26 -16.47
N GLN A 162 0.74 4.11 -17.70
CA GLN A 162 0.05 5.17 -18.43
C GLN A 162 -1.27 5.54 -17.74
N LEU A 163 -2.07 4.56 -17.33
CA LEU A 163 -3.33 4.80 -16.61
C LEU A 163 -3.10 5.52 -15.27
N ILE A 164 -2.08 5.13 -14.51
CA ILE A 164 -1.68 5.81 -13.28
C ILE A 164 -1.31 7.27 -13.56
N ALA A 165 -0.50 7.52 -14.59
CA ALA A 165 -0.05 8.87 -14.95
C ALA A 165 -1.21 9.75 -15.43
N GLU A 166 -2.06 9.26 -16.32
CA GLU A 166 -3.21 9.99 -16.87
C GLU A 166 -4.21 10.42 -15.78
N ASN A 167 -4.39 9.58 -14.76
CA ASN A 167 -5.34 9.83 -13.69
C ASN A 167 -4.71 10.47 -12.45
N HIS A 168 -3.41 10.74 -12.47
CA HIS A 168 -2.66 11.17 -11.28
C HIS A 168 -2.95 10.25 -10.09
N ALA A 169 -3.00 8.95 -10.32
CA ALA A 169 -3.39 7.98 -9.32
C ALA A 169 -2.21 7.57 -8.42
N HIS A 170 -2.53 7.28 -7.17
CA HIS A 170 -1.57 6.91 -6.12
C HIS A 170 -1.62 5.41 -5.78
N GLY A 171 -2.49 4.67 -6.45
CA GLY A 171 -2.64 3.24 -6.31
C GLY A 171 -3.74 2.70 -7.20
N LEU A 172 -3.85 1.38 -7.27
CA LEU A 172 -4.91 0.74 -8.05
C LEU A 172 -5.28 -0.66 -7.55
N THR A 173 -6.48 -1.10 -7.93
CA THR A 173 -6.88 -2.52 -7.85
C THR A 173 -7.79 -2.90 -9.01
N VAL A 174 -7.68 -4.16 -9.43
CA VAL A 174 -8.48 -4.73 -10.51
C VAL A 174 -9.09 -6.04 -10.04
N GLY A 175 -10.43 -6.12 -10.04
CA GLY A 175 -11.16 -7.29 -9.57
C GLY A 175 -11.20 -8.46 -10.54
N THR A 176 -10.99 -8.20 -11.83
CA THR A 176 -11.08 -9.21 -12.90
C THR A 176 -9.73 -9.69 -13.40
N CYS A 177 -8.65 -9.46 -12.65
CA CYS A 177 -7.27 -9.77 -13.10
C CYS A 177 -7.10 -11.23 -13.58
N MET A 178 -7.82 -12.17 -13.00
CA MET A 178 -7.79 -13.58 -13.42
C MET A 178 -8.34 -13.81 -14.85
N SER A 179 -9.24 -12.96 -15.33
CA SER A 179 -9.75 -13.01 -16.70
C SER A 179 -8.82 -12.33 -17.72
N TRP A 180 -7.74 -11.69 -17.27
CA TRP A 180 -6.84 -10.90 -18.11
C TRP A 180 -5.73 -11.71 -18.77
N LEU A 181 -5.76 -13.05 -18.68
CA LEU A 181 -4.76 -13.90 -19.34
C LEU A 181 -4.54 -13.56 -20.83
N PRO A 182 -5.58 -13.31 -21.65
CA PRO A 182 -5.38 -12.90 -23.04
C PRO A 182 -4.69 -11.55 -23.20
N ARG A 183 -4.88 -10.65 -22.25
CA ARG A 183 -4.27 -9.31 -22.19
C ARG A 183 -2.86 -9.31 -21.60
N GLY A 184 -2.37 -10.44 -21.13
CA GLY A 184 -1.22 -10.53 -20.22
C GLY A 184 -1.61 -10.26 -18.79
N PHE A 185 -1.15 -11.08 -17.86
CA PHE A 185 -1.42 -10.86 -16.44
C PHE A 185 -0.79 -9.57 -15.93
N PRO A 186 -1.49 -8.80 -15.08
CA PRO A 186 -0.95 -7.57 -14.52
C PRO A 186 0.05 -7.80 -13.38
N CYS A 187 0.32 -9.06 -12.98
CA CYS A 187 1.08 -9.41 -11.78
C CYS A 187 2.47 -8.78 -11.72
N LEU A 188 3.27 -8.88 -12.80
CA LEU A 188 4.58 -8.22 -12.88
C LEU A 188 4.45 -6.68 -12.85
N GLY A 189 3.38 -6.14 -13.44
CA GLY A 189 3.06 -4.72 -13.38
C GLY A 189 2.73 -4.27 -11.96
N PHE A 190 1.95 -5.06 -11.21
CA PHE A 190 1.62 -4.79 -9.81
C PHE A 190 2.87 -4.85 -8.93
N SER A 191 3.69 -5.89 -9.07
CA SER A 191 4.98 -6.01 -8.39
C SER A 191 5.84 -4.76 -8.63
N ARG A 192 5.98 -4.34 -9.90
CA ARG A 192 6.75 -3.16 -10.29
C ARG A 192 6.17 -1.84 -9.79
N LEU A 193 4.85 -1.68 -9.71
CA LEU A 193 4.20 -0.51 -9.13
C LEU A 193 4.46 -0.45 -7.63
N ASN A 194 4.30 -1.57 -6.94
CA ASN A 194 4.60 -1.68 -5.51
C ASN A 194 6.07 -1.33 -5.22
N ASP A 195 7.02 -1.80 -6.03
CA ASP A 195 8.44 -1.45 -5.94
C ASP A 195 8.70 0.05 -6.05
N ARG A 196 7.83 0.79 -6.73
CA ARG A 196 7.92 2.24 -6.97
C ARG A 196 7.12 3.06 -5.95
N GLY A 197 6.57 2.42 -4.94
CA GLY A 197 5.76 3.08 -3.93
C GLY A 197 4.33 3.43 -4.38
N ILE A 198 3.82 2.75 -5.41
CA ILE A 198 2.45 2.89 -5.90
C ILE A 198 1.69 1.60 -5.55
N PRO A 199 0.91 1.58 -4.46
CA PRO A 199 0.19 0.38 -4.03
C PRO A 199 -0.71 -0.19 -5.12
N ALA A 200 -0.46 -1.45 -5.48
CA ALA A 200 -1.23 -2.19 -6.45
C ALA A 200 -1.70 -3.50 -5.80
N ALA A 201 -2.98 -3.55 -5.44
CA ALA A 201 -3.60 -4.73 -4.85
C ALA A 201 -4.33 -5.54 -5.91
N CYS A 202 -4.23 -6.86 -5.83
CA CYS A 202 -4.90 -7.77 -6.75
C CYS A 202 -6.35 -8.04 -6.34
N ASP A 203 -7.09 -8.70 -7.21
CA ASP A 203 -8.42 -9.27 -6.92
C ASP A 203 -9.49 -8.28 -6.45
N GLY A 204 -9.31 -6.98 -6.67
CA GLY A 204 -10.26 -5.99 -6.16
C GLY A 204 -10.28 -5.88 -4.63
N ASP A 205 -9.24 -6.36 -3.91
CA ASP A 205 -9.23 -6.31 -2.44
C ASP A 205 -8.95 -4.88 -1.95
N MET A 206 -10.04 -4.19 -1.65
CA MET A 206 -10.04 -2.79 -1.22
C MET A 206 -9.45 -2.61 0.18
N ASP A 207 -9.70 -3.56 1.10
CA ASP A 207 -9.10 -3.49 2.45
C ASP A 207 -7.58 -3.62 2.38
N CYS A 208 -7.06 -4.52 1.54
CA CYS A 208 -5.62 -4.64 1.30
C CYS A 208 -5.06 -3.37 0.65
N LEU A 209 -5.70 -2.85 -0.41
CA LEU A 209 -5.23 -1.64 -1.09
C LEU A 209 -5.11 -0.44 -0.14
N LEU A 210 -6.17 -0.17 0.65
CA LEU A 210 -6.17 0.93 1.61
C LEU A 210 -5.13 0.72 2.71
N THR A 211 -4.94 -0.52 3.16
CA THR A 211 -3.87 -0.88 4.12
C THR A 211 -2.49 -0.59 3.53
N MET A 212 -2.21 -1.07 2.31
CA MET A 212 -0.94 -0.84 1.61
C MET A 212 -0.67 0.66 1.39
N LEU A 213 -1.70 1.44 1.06
CA LEU A 213 -1.57 2.89 0.88
C LEU A 213 -1.15 3.60 2.18
N ILE A 214 -1.77 3.22 3.31
CA ILE A 214 -1.41 3.75 4.63
C ILE A 214 0.03 3.39 4.98
N PHE A 215 0.45 2.14 4.77
CA PHE A 215 1.82 1.72 5.04
C PHE A 215 2.83 2.42 4.14
N GLN A 216 2.53 2.59 2.87
CA GLN A 216 3.40 3.32 1.96
C GLN A 216 3.64 4.75 2.47
N TYR A 217 2.58 5.43 2.91
CA TYR A 217 2.72 6.81 3.42
C TYR A 217 3.38 6.90 4.80
N ALA A 218 3.16 5.89 5.65
CA ALA A 218 3.74 5.88 6.99
C ALA A 218 5.22 5.49 7.02
N LEU A 219 5.61 4.54 6.17
CA LEU A 219 6.91 3.86 6.25
C LEU A 219 7.78 4.03 5.01
N ASP A 220 7.23 4.56 3.92
CA ASP A 220 7.87 4.61 2.60
C ASP A 220 8.35 3.23 2.13
N ARG A 221 7.53 2.21 2.36
CA ARG A 221 7.81 0.81 2.05
C ARG A 221 6.64 0.15 1.38
N ALA A 222 6.93 -0.70 0.41
CA ALA A 222 5.92 -1.52 -0.24
C ALA A 222 5.27 -2.50 0.75
N GLY A 223 3.94 -2.60 0.69
CA GLY A 223 3.21 -3.68 1.36
C GLY A 223 3.18 -4.93 0.47
N PHE A 224 3.39 -6.11 1.05
CA PHE A 224 3.12 -7.38 0.39
C PHE A 224 1.71 -7.84 0.72
N MET A 225 0.81 -7.73 -0.25
CA MET A 225 -0.51 -8.36 -0.17
C MET A 225 -0.35 -9.86 -0.38
N GLY A 226 -0.92 -10.68 0.52
CA GLY A 226 -0.86 -12.12 0.38
C GLY A 226 -2.10 -12.83 0.89
N ASN A 227 -2.44 -13.94 0.24
CA ASN A 227 -3.49 -14.85 0.66
C ASN A 227 -2.93 -15.89 1.64
N ALA A 228 -3.77 -16.27 2.62
CA ALA A 228 -3.48 -17.40 3.51
C ALA A 228 -3.43 -18.70 2.69
N ALA A 229 -2.23 -19.17 2.38
CA ALA A 229 -2.02 -20.39 1.58
C ALA A 229 -1.95 -21.66 2.45
N GLY A 230 -1.69 -21.52 3.74
CA GLY A 230 -1.67 -22.64 4.65
C GLY A 230 -1.21 -22.30 6.07
N VAL A 231 -1.46 -23.22 6.99
CA VAL A 231 -1.01 -23.14 8.38
C VAL A 231 -0.28 -24.45 8.73
N ASP A 232 0.96 -24.34 9.17
CA ASP A 232 1.73 -25.47 9.72
C ASP A 232 1.77 -25.34 11.24
N THR A 233 0.87 -26.06 11.91
CA THR A 233 0.76 -26.02 13.38
C THR A 233 1.95 -26.64 14.08
N ALA A 234 2.64 -27.61 13.45
CA ALA A 234 3.81 -28.25 14.02
C ALA A 234 5.02 -27.32 14.09
N LYS A 235 5.15 -26.44 13.10
CA LYS A 235 6.23 -25.44 13.03
C LYS A 235 5.79 -24.05 13.54
N ASN A 236 4.54 -23.90 13.96
CA ASN A 236 3.95 -22.61 14.28
C ASN A 236 4.19 -21.59 13.15
N ALA A 237 3.93 -22.01 11.91
CA ALA A 237 4.18 -21.24 10.71
C ALA A 237 2.88 -20.97 9.93
N PHE A 238 2.82 -19.79 9.36
CA PHE A 238 1.75 -19.36 8.49
C PHE A 238 2.33 -19.11 7.10
N HIS A 239 1.68 -19.65 6.07
CA HIS A 239 2.11 -19.49 4.69
C HIS A 239 1.28 -18.42 4.01
N LEU A 240 1.96 -17.38 3.55
CA LEU A 240 1.37 -16.30 2.77
C LEU A 240 1.91 -16.38 1.34
N ALA A 241 1.03 -16.31 0.36
CA ALA A 241 1.43 -16.35 -1.05
C ALA A 241 0.58 -15.40 -1.90
N HIS A 242 1.20 -14.78 -2.87
CA HIS A 242 0.52 -14.01 -3.92
C HIS A 242 1.41 -13.82 -5.15
N CYS A 243 0.77 -13.55 -6.31
CA CYS A 243 1.45 -13.37 -7.59
C CYS A 243 1.94 -11.94 -7.87
N SER A 244 1.68 -10.98 -6.97
CA SER A 244 1.99 -9.55 -7.14
C SER A 244 2.97 -9.02 -6.08
N ALA A 245 3.78 -9.91 -5.52
CA ALA A 245 4.73 -9.56 -4.47
C ALA A 245 5.75 -8.52 -4.97
N PRO A 246 6.04 -7.45 -4.17
CA PRO A 246 7.07 -6.49 -4.51
C PRO A 246 8.46 -7.09 -4.31
N LEU A 247 9.42 -6.68 -5.13
CA LEU A 247 10.82 -7.08 -4.98
C LEU A 247 11.62 -6.15 -4.06
N ARG A 248 11.11 -4.93 -3.81
CA ARG A 248 11.76 -3.88 -3.02
C ARG A 248 11.02 -3.60 -1.71
N MET A 249 11.03 -4.58 -0.80
CA MET A 249 10.30 -4.49 0.46
C MET A 249 10.82 -3.41 1.44
N GLU A 250 12.04 -2.94 1.27
CA GLU A 250 12.64 -1.94 2.16
C GLU A 250 12.58 -0.51 1.60
N GLY A 251 11.76 -0.29 0.56
CA GLY A 251 11.53 1.01 -0.08
C GLY A 251 12.02 1.08 -1.52
N PRO A 252 11.58 2.09 -2.29
CA PRO A 252 11.84 2.19 -3.73
C PRO A 252 13.32 2.18 -4.14
N GLU A 253 14.19 2.69 -3.26
CA GLU A 253 15.64 2.75 -3.51
C GLU A 253 16.41 1.52 -2.98
N SER A 254 15.72 0.57 -2.33
CA SER A 254 16.36 -0.64 -1.82
C SER A 254 16.75 -1.59 -2.96
N ALA A 255 17.64 -2.53 -2.64
CA ALA A 255 17.95 -3.61 -3.57
C ALA A 255 16.70 -4.49 -3.81
N LYS A 256 16.56 -4.99 -5.03
CA LYS A 256 15.54 -6.00 -5.33
C LYS A 256 15.90 -7.33 -4.67
N ALA A 257 14.90 -8.01 -4.14
CA ALA A 257 15.04 -9.42 -3.79
C ALA A 257 15.39 -10.24 -5.05
N PRO A 258 16.24 -11.25 -4.95
CA PRO A 258 16.41 -12.22 -6.04
C PRO A 258 15.08 -12.88 -6.38
N TYR A 259 14.84 -13.19 -7.67
CA TYR A 259 13.57 -13.75 -8.08
C TYR A 259 13.71 -14.66 -9.32
N LEU A 260 12.77 -15.58 -9.46
CA LEU A 260 12.55 -16.35 -10.69
C LEU A 260 11.34 -15.80 -11.43
N LEU A 261 11.31 -15.95 -12.75
CA LEU A 261 10.09 -15.78 -13.52
C LEU A 261 9.38 -17.12 -13.65
N ARG A 262 8.14 -17.16 -13.18
CA ARG A 262 7.28 -18.34 -13.12
C ARG A 262 5.95 -18.08 -13.83
N ARG A 263 5.21 -19.13 -14.15
CA ARG A 263 3.80 -19.03 -14.54
C ARG A 263 2.91 -18.81 -13.32
N HIS A 264 1.78 -18.15 -13.52
CA HIS A 264 0.75 -18.04 -12.48
C HIS A 264 0.29 -19.43 -12.02
N GLY A 265 0.32 -19.67 -10.71
CA GLY A 265 0.16 -21.01 -10.15
C GLY A 265 -1.19 -21.65 -10.46
N GLU A 266 -2.29 -20.89 -10.39
CA GLU A 266 -3.64 -21.41 -10.63
C GLU A 266 -3.96 -21.53 -12.13
N LEU A 267 -3.67 -20.52 -12.93
CA LEU A 267 -4.05 -20.48 -14.35
C LEU A 267 -2.97 -21.05 -15.29
N ARG A 268 -1.81 -21.40 -14.76
CA ARG A 268 -0.68 -22.03 -15.48
C ARG A 268 -0.27 -21.29 -16.76
N GLY A 269 -0.38 -19.96 -16.75
CA GLY A 269 -0.02 -19.08 -17.87
C GLY A 269 0.55 -17.75 -17.40
N GLY A 270 0.93 -16.89 -18.35
CA GLY A 270 1.51 -15.58 -18.08
C GLY A 270 2.87 -15.62 -17.39
N ALA A 271 3.28 -14.49 -16.81
CA ALA A 271 4.53 -14.36 -16.08
C ALA A 271 4.30 -13.65 -14.74
N VAL A 272 4.85 -14.22 -13.68
CA VAL A 272 4.83 -13.70 -12.31
C VAL A 272 6.22 -13.87 -11.68
N THR A 273 6.48 -13.23 -10.55
CA THR A 273 7.69 -13.46 -9.75
C THR A 273 7.51 -14.62 -8.76
N GLU A 274 8.58 -15.37 -8.52
CA GLU A 274 8.79 -16.18 -7.32
C GLU A 274 9.94 -15.53 -6.56
N ASP A 275 9.63 -14.91 -5.43
CA ASP A 275 10.54 -14.01 -4.73
C ASP A 275 11.32 -14.75 -3.66
N HIS A 276 12.63 -14.45 -3.56
CA HIS A 276 13.52 -15.01 -2.55
C HIS A 276 13.84 -13.96 -1.48
N TYR A 277 12.88 -13.68 -0.61
CA TYR A 277 13.09 -12.76 0.51
C TYR A 277 14.09 -13.30 1.52
N ARG A 278 14.71 -12.38 2.25
CA ARG A 278 15.68 -12.71 3.29
C ARG A 278 15.04 -13.54 4.40
N ILE A 279 15.58 -14.73 4.62
CA ILE A 279 15.15 -15.60 5.73
C ILE A 279 15.51 -14.96 7.07
N GLY A 280 14.61 -15.05 8.05
CA GLY A 280 14.81 -14.53 9.42
C GLY A 280 14.55 -13.03 9.58
N GLN A 281 14.03 -12.35 8.56
CA GLN A 281 13.57 -10.97 8.74
C GLN A 281 12.28 -10.93 9.55
N GLU A 282 12.15 -9.93 10.42
CA GLU A 282 10.91 -9.66 11.13
C GLU A 282 9.90 -8.98 10.18
N VAL A 283 8.64 -9.37 10.30
CA VAL A 283 7.55 -8.84 9.49
C VAL A 283 6.34 -8.50 10.35
N THR A 284 5.56 -7.51 9.93
CA THR A 284 4.29 -7.16 10.54
C THR A 284 3.16 -7.56 9.61
N PHE A 285 2.24 -8.39 10.11
CA PHE A 285 1.00 -8.74 9.42
C PHE A 285 -0.13 -7.86 9.92
N THR A 286 -0.83 -7.23 9.02
CA THR A 286 -2.00 -6.42 9.34
C THR A 286 -2.94 -6.30 8.17
N LYS A 287 -4.21 -6.12 8.45
CA LYS A 287 -5.24 -5.72 7.50
C LYS A 287 -6.18 -4.74 8.19
N MET A 288 -6.29 -3.57 7.62
CA MET A 288 -7.30 -2.60 8.07
C MET A 288 -8.68 -3.05 7.57
N ILE A 289 -9.65 -3.00 8.45
CA ILE A 289 -11.05 -3.26 8.13
C ILE A 289 -11.81 -1.95 8.30
N HIS A 290 -12.54 -1.56 7.26
CA HIS A 290 -13.35 -0.35 7.27
C HIS A 290 -14.79 -0.71 7.62
N LEU A 291 -15.22 -0.42 8.86
CA LEU A 291 -16.55 -0.73 9.35
C LEU A 291 -17.54 0.42 9.07
N ASP A 292 -18.81 0.08 8.93
CA ASP A 292 -19.90 1.03 8.68
C ASP A 292 -20.37 1.77 9.95
N THR A 293 -19.88 1.35 11.12
CA THR A 293 -20.27 1.87 12.44
C THR A 293 -19.34 2.93 12.98
#